data_cbd9f90f8a42680151238de2699f6b6f
#
_entry.id   cbd9f90f8a42680151238de2699f6b6f
#
_cell.length_a   1.000
_cell.length_b   1.000
_cell.length_c   1.000
_cell.angle_alpha   90.00
_cell.angle_beta   90.00
_cell.angle_gamma   90.00
#
_symmetry.space_group_name_H-M   'P 1'
#
loop_
_entity.id
_entity.type
_entity.pdbx_description
1 polymer ?
#
loop_
_entity_poly.entity_id
_entity_poly.type
_entity_poly.pdbx_seq_one_letter_code
_entity_poly.pdbx_strand_id
1 'polypeptide(L)'
;MINVRELKESDLEFAKSLTDAEEWGNSMEDWQRLLRVSIPLVACEGKELLGVTTAFDYGRLGMIGNVVVSSNSRGKGVGQALLKEAMKSLESCKSVRVHSKMDVVSFYKDLGFMAEGMSTVFRLDADMKSFQPFVIDSDANIVSAEGYWDDIVAMDKRQFGADRSKLLKEFNDYLPQCSFVALGEDGSVKGFIMAKGEDDWYEIGPWIVEPGCKNWQGLLQASVQAIPPNCNVEAFVPAPNFRVTSLLDSMGYNAQSYCMSMYYGEDWPDEGNICARGGGDKG
;
A
#
# COMPACT_ATOMS: atom_id res chain seq x y z
N MET A 1 27.42 16.98 7.93
CA MET A 1 26.64 17.32 6.70
C MET A 1 25.80 16.10 6.33
N ILE A 2 24.49 16.29 6.16
CA ILE A 2 23.58 15.19 5.79
C ILE A 2 23.91 14.74 4.37
N ASN A 3 24.16 13.45 4.21
CA ASN A 3 24.33 12.77 2.93
C ASN A 3 23.18 11.76 2.75
N VAL A 4 22.64 11.66 1.53
CA VAL A 4 21.62 10.65 1.18
C VAL A 4 22.22 9.70 0.17
N ARG A 5 22.08 8.42 0.41
CA ARG A 5 22.56 7.34 -0.46
C ARG A 5 21.54 6.22 -0.57
N GLU A 6 21.76 5.31 -1.48
CA GLU A 6 20.98 4.07 -1.57
C GLU A 6 21.12 3.27 -0.27
N LEU A 7 19.99 2.74 0.20
CA LEU A 7 19.89 1.87 1.37
C LEU A 7 20.40 0.46 0.98
N LYS A 8 21.20 -0.13 1.85
CA LYS A 8 21.79 -1.45 1.66
C LYS A 8 21.16 -2.46 2.63
N GLU A 9 21.38 -3.74 2.36
CA GLU A 9 20.93 -4.82 3.24
C GLU A 9 21.43 -4.63 4.70
N SER A 10 22.66 -4.12 4.87
CA SER A 10 23.22 -3.80 6.19
C SER A 10 22.48 -2.67 6.95
N ASP A 11 21.62 -1.92 6.29
CA ASP A 11 20.87 -0.81 6.90
C ASP A 11 19.45 -1.24 7.28
N LEU A 12 19.01 -2.46 6.95
CA LEU A 12 17.63 -2.93 7.12
C LEU A 12 17.16 -2.93 8.57
N GLU A 13 18.01 -3.34 9.50
CA GLU A 13 17.68 -3.30 10.93
C GLU A 13 17.36 -1.87 11.40
N PHE A 14 18.11 -0.89 10.91
CA PHE A 14 17.84 0.51 11.21
C PHE A 14 16.51 0.95 10.57
N ALA A 15 16.28 0.63 9.30
CA ALA A 15 15.07 0.98 8.59
C ALA A 15 13.83 0.39 9.30
N LYS A 16 13.88 -0.89 9.67
CA LYS A 16 12.83 -1.55 10.43
C LYS A 16 12.61 -0.87 11.79
N SER A 17 13.67 -0.57 12.54
CA SER A 17 13.54 0.09 13.84
C SER A 17 12.82 1.44 13.76
N LEU A 18 12.94 2.17 12.64
CA LEU A 18 12.23 3.42 12.43
C LEU A 18 10.74 3.20 12.17
N THR A 19 10.38 2.22 11.36
CA THR A 19 8.97 1.91 11.08
C THR A 19 8.28 1.24 12.28
N ASP A 20 9.00 0.47 13.08
CA ASP A 20 8.51 -0.07 14.36
C ASP A 20 8.17 1.07 15.33
N ALA A 21 9.03 2.09 15.43
CA ALA A 21 8.79 3.26 16.29
C ALA A 21 7.58 4.12 15.85
N GLU A 22 7.17 4.00 14.58
CA GLU A 22 5.97 4.64 14.02
C GLU A 22 4.74 3.72 14.02
N GLU A 23 4.88 2.47 14.48
CA GLU A 23 3.83 1.43 14.50
C GLU A 23 3.26 1.14 13.10
N TRP A 24 4.12 1.10 12.06
CA TRP A 24 3.68 0.91 10.67
C TRP A 24 3.62 -0.55 10.21
N GLY A 25 3.98 -1.49 11.06
CA GLY A 25 3.87 -2.92 10.78
C GLY A 25 4.75 -3.45 9.64
N ASN A 26 5.79 -2.70 9.22
CA ASN A 26 6.73 -3.20 8.23
C ASN A 26 7.60 -4.30 8.83
N SER A 27 7.48 -5.53 8.31
CA SER A 27 8.33 -6.65 8.70
C SER A 27 9.73 -6.55 8.08
N MET A 28 10.65 -7.42 8.49
CA MET A 28 11.96 -7.54 7.84
C MET A 28 11.81 -8.01 6.38
N GLU A 29 10.87 -8.91 6.10
CA GLU A 29 10.58 -9.36 4.74
C GLU A 29 10.02 -8.21 3.87
N ASP A 30 9.17 -7.34 4.43
CA ASP A 30 8.73 -6.13 3.73
C ASP A 30 9.91 -5.25 3.33
N TRP A 31 10.87 -5.01 4.23
CA TRP A 31 12.05 -4.22 3.92
C TRP A 31 12.96 -4.90 2.88
N GLN A 32 13.11 -6.23 2.92
CA GLN A 32 13.82 -6.99 1.89
C GLN A 32 13.11 -6.88 0.53
N ARG A 33 11.77 -6.94 0.52
CA ARG A 33 10.95 -6.72 -0.69
C ARG A 33 11.17 -5.31 -1.24
N LEU A 34 11.18 -4.29 -0.37
CA LEU A 34 11.42 -2.90 -0.77
C LEU A 34 12.79 -2.72 -1.44
N LEU A 35 13.83 -3.44 -1.02
CA LEU A 35 15.12 -3.46 -1.72
C LEU A 35 15.02 -3.96 -3.17
N ARG A 36 14.11 -4.90 -3.44
CA ARG A 36 13.95 -5.51 -4.78
C ARG A 36 13.11 -4.68 -5.74
N VAL A 37 12.09 -3.96 -5.21
CA VAL A 37 11.05 -3.32 -6.05
C VAL A 37 11.02 -1.80 -6.00
N SER A 38 11.85 -1.16 -5.18
CA SER A 38 11.89 0.29 -5.04
C SER A 38 13.31 0.83 -5.19
N ILE A 39 13.45 2.13 -5.08
CA ILE A 39 14.70 2.86 -4.88
C ILE A 39 14.74 3.30 -3.41
N PRO A 40 15.24 2.45 -2.52
CA PRO A 40 15.26 2.75 -1.10
C PRO A 40 16.46 3.64 -0.76
N LEU A 41 16.24 4.68 0.02
CA LEU A 41 17.24 5.68 0.36
C LEU A 41 17.42 5.80 1.87
N VAL A 42 18.64 6.09 2.29
CA VAL A 42 19.00 6.35 3.68
C VAL A 42 19.79 7.67 3.80
N ALA A 43 19.39 8.50 4.74
CA ALA A 43 20.15 9.69 5.13
C ALA A 43 21.14 9.35 6.24
N CYS A 44 22.36 9.86 6.14
CA CYS A 44 23.40 9.63 7.14
C CYS A 44 24.29 10.87 7.36
N GLU A 45 24.91 10.96 8.54
CA GLU A 45 25.99 11.89 8.84
C GLU A 45 27.18 11.11 9.35
N GLY A 46 28.22 11.03 8.51
CA GLY A 46 29.33 10.12 8.76
C GLY A 46 28.88 8.65 8.76
N LYS A 47 28.95 8.00 9.93
CA LYS A 47 28.48 6.60 10.11
C LYS A 47 27.08 6.51 10.73
N GLU A 48 26.55 7.61 11.21
CA GLU A 48 25.25 7.66 11.87
C GLU A 48 24.14 7.68 10.81
N LEU A 49 23.18 6.76 10.93
CA LEU A 49 21.97 6.72 10.09
C LEU A 49 20.89 7.58 10.74
N LEU A 50 20.21 8.43 9.95
CA LEU A 50 19.33 9.48 10.43
C LEU A 50 17.86 9.30 10.03
N GLY A 51 17.61 8.61 8.92
CA GLY A 51 16.26 8.41 8.39
C GLY A 51 16.28 7.67 7.07
N VAL A 52 15.11 7.22 6.62
CA VAL A 52 14.94 6.43 5.39
C VAL A 52 13.77 6.95 4.56
N THR A 53 13.73 6.58 3.29
CA THR A 53 12.55 6.69 2.41
C THR A 53 12.64 5.66 1.30
N THR A 54 11.52 5.37 0.66
CA THR A 54 11.44 4.54 -0.54
C THR A 54 10.83 5.33 -1.68
N ALA A 55 11.37 5.18 -2.89
CA ALA A 55 10.79 5.73 -4.11
C ALA A 55 10.47 4.59 -5.08
N PHE A 56 9.30 4.64 -5.70
CA PHE A 56 8.86 3.67 -6.70
C PHE A 56 8.67 4.39 -8.03
N ASP A 57 9.39 3.96 -9.03
CA ASP A 57 9.22 4.43 -10.41
C ASP A 57 8.32 3.43 -11.16
N TYR A 58 7.08 3.84 -11.41
CA TYR A 58 6.10 3.12 -12.23
C TYR A 58 5.98 3.72 -13.65
N GLY A 59 7.00 4.46 -14.09
CA GLY A 59 7.05 5.16 -15.39
C GLY A 59 6.45 6.56 -15.28
N ARG A 60 5.18 6.75 -15.69
CA ARG A 60 4.54 8.08 -15.60
C ARG A 60 4.19 8.48 -14.16
N LEU A 61 3.96 7.51 -13.29
CA LEU A 61 3.60 7.70 -11.89
C LEU A 61 4.76 7.26 -11.00
N GLY A 62 5.17 8.11 -10.09
CA GLY A 62 6.07 7.80 -8.99
C GLY A 62 5.33 7.75 -7.67
N MET A 63 5.81 6.93 -6.74
CA MET A 63 5.35 6.93 -5.35
C MET A 63 6.54 7.14 -4.42
N ILE A 64 6.36 7.92 -3.37
CA ILE A 64 7.32 8.05 -2.28
C ILE A 64 6.64 7.56 -1.00
N GLY A 65 7.29 6.64 -0.33
CA GLY A 65 6.83 6.05 0.92
C GLY A 65 7.91 5.97 1.97
N ASN A 66 7.54 5.52 3.15
CA ASN A 66 8.46 5.28 4.28
C ASN A 66 9.38 6.47 4.60
N VAL A 67 8.88 7.71 4.49
CA VAL A 67 9.64 8.91 4.87
C VAL A 67 9.68 9.00 6.38
N VAL A 68 10.68 8.40 6.99
CA VAL A 68 10.83 8.32 8.44
C VAL A 68 12.18 8.85 8.87
N VAL A 69 12.17 9.71 9.89
CA VAL A 69 13.38 10.30 10.47
C VAL A 69 13.46 9.92 11.94
N SER A 70 14.63 9.43 12.36
CA SER A 70 14.93 9.17 13.77
C SER A 70 14.54 10.36 14.64
N SER A 71 13.88 10.10 15.77
CA SER A 71 13.36 11.14 16.68
C SER A 71 14.42 12.18 17.06
N ASN A 72 15.66 11.73 17.30
CA ASN A 72 16.79 12.60 17.66
C ASN A 72 17.31 13.46 16.48
N SER A 73 16.87 13.18 15.26
CA SER A 73 17.31 13.86 14.03
C SER A 73 16.21 14.68 13.36
N ARG A 74 15.01 14.72 13.95
CA ARG A 74 13.90 15.55 13.46
C ARG A 74 14.22 17.05 13.60
N GLY A 75 13.63 17.87 12.74
CA GLY A 75 13.85 19.32 12.74
C GLY A 75 15.20 19.79 12.20
N LYS A 76 16.08 18.84 11.75
CA LYS A 76 17.42 19.14 11.22
C LYS A 76 17.52 19.09 9.68
N GLY A 77 16.38 19.05 8.98
CA GLY A 77 16.34 19.00 7.51
C GLY A 77 16.53 17.60 6.88
N VAL A 78 16.58 16.53 7.70
CA VAL A 78 16.79 15.14 7.20
C VAL A 78 15.68 14.71 6.28
N GLY A 79 14.41 14.90 6.65
CA GLY A 79 13.26 14.57 5.83
C GLY A 79 13.24 15.31 4.49
N GLN A 80 13.63 16.60 4.50
CA GLN A 80 13.75 17.38 3.28
C GLN A 80 14.85 16.86 2.35
N ALA A 81 16.00 16.44 2.90
CA ALA A 81 17.11 15.86 2.14
C ALA A 81 16.69 14.51 1.50
N LEU A 82 16.01 13.65 2.26
CA LEU A 82 15.47 12.38 1.77
C LEU A 82 14.47 12.61 0.63
N LEU A 83 13.48 13.49 0.84
CA LEU A 83 12.46 13.75 -0.17
C LEU A 83 13.05 14.36 -1.44
N LYS A 84 14.04 15.27 -1.33
CA LYS A 84 14.72 15.85 -2.47
C LYS A 84 15.43 14.79 -3.32
N GLU A 85 16.11 13.83 -2.71
CA GLU A 85 16.82 12.77 -3.46
C GLU A 85 15.81 11.76 -4.03
N ALA A 86 14.73 11.43 -3.32
CA ALA A 86 13.64 10.61 -3.84
C ALA A 86 12.96 11.26 -5.06
N MET A 87 12.66 12.57 -5.00
CA MET A 87 12.10 13.32 -6.14
C MET A 87 13.05 13.33 -7.33
N LYS A 88 14.36 13.43 -7.10
CA LYS A 88 15.36 13.36 -8.17
C LYS A 88 15.39 11.96 -8.82
N SER A 89 15.23 10.90 -8.03
CA SER A 89 15.14 9.53 -8.57
C SER A 89 13.87 9.30 -9.40
N LEU A 90 12.86 10.16 -9.25
CA LEU A 90 11.57 10.12 -9.95
C LEU A 90 11.40 11.28 -10.95
N GLU A 91 12.46 11.92 -11.38
CA GLU A 91 12.41 13.12 -12.27
C GLU A 91 11.77 12.84 -13.64
N SER A 92 11.75 11.55 -14.08
CA SER A 92 11.08 11.10 -15.31
C SER A 92 9.56 10.96 -15.14
N CYS A 93 9.06 10.85 -13.90
CA CYS A 93 7.65 10.70 -13.62
C CYS A 93 6.91 12.03 -13.82
N LYS A 94 5.71 11.96 -14.41
CA LYS A 94 4.86 13.14 -14.60
C LYS A 94 4.09 13.52 -13.35
N SER A 95 3.79 12.54 -12.52
CA SER A 95 3.13 12.69 -11.23
C SER A 95 3.89 11.90 -10.18
N VAL A 96 4.14 12.49 -9.01
CA VAL A 96 4.71 11.80 -7.86
C VAL A 96 3.74 11.91 -6.70
N ARG A 97 3.40 10.79 -6.08
CA ARG A 97 2.42 10.71 -4.99
C ARG A 97 3.04 10.35 -3.66
N VAL A 98 2.40 10.81 -2.61
CA VAL A 98 2.67 10.44 -1.21
C VAL A 98 1.36 10.29 -0.45
N HIS A 99 1.35 9.45 0.58
CA HIS A 99 0.28 9.42 1.58
C HIS A 99 0.84 9.95 2.90
N SER A 100 0.42 11.15 3.26
CA SER A 100 0.93 11.88 4.43
C SER A 100 0.06 11.63 5.65
N LYS A 101 0.66 11.36 6.81
CA LYS A 101 -0.03 11.53 8.10
C LYS A 101 -0.54 12.97 8.20
N MET A 102 -1.67 13.19 8.88
CA MET A 102 -2.35 14.50 8.91
C MET A 102 -1.52 15.61 9.55
N ASP A 103 -0.68 15.28 10.52
CA ASP A 103 0.19 16.21 11.26
C ASP A 103 1.41 16.69 10.45
N VAL A 104 1.77 16.00 9.35
CA VAL A 104 2.90 16.37 8.49
C VAL A 104 2.50 16.84 7.09
N VAL A 105 1.21 17.06 6.82
CA VAL A 105 0.71 17.56 5.53
C VAL A 105 1.35 18.89 5.13
N SER A 106 1.57 19.81 6.08
CA SER A 106 2.22 21.10 5.81
C SER A 106 3.63 20.93 5.24
N PHE A 107 4.40 19.96 5.74
CA PHE A 107 5.74 19.65 5.24
C PHE A 107 5.75 19.34 3.73
N TYR A 108 4.80 18.53 3.26
CA TYR A 108 4.69 18.23 1.83
C TYR A 108 4.16 19.41 1.02
N LYS A 109 3.22 20.19 1.56
CA LYS A 109 2.72 21.41 0.91
C LYS A 109 3.84 22.43 0.69
N ASP A 110 4.71 22.62 1.67
CA ASP A 110 5.86 23.54 1.58
C ASP A 110 6.87 23.10 0.49
N LEU A 111 6.84 21.83 0.11
CA LEU A 111 7.65 21.25 -0.96
C LEU A 111 6.91 21.16 -2.31
N GLY A 112 5.71 21.74 -2.40
CA GLY A 112 4.96 21.88 -3.64
C GLY A 112 3.96 20.76 -3.92
N PHE A 113 3.74 19.83 -2.98
CA PHE A 113 2.69 18.82 -3.13
C PHE A 113 1.30 19.42 -2.92
N MET A 114 0.35 18.97 -3.71
CA MET A 114 -1.07 19.35 -3.64
C MET A 114 -1.88 18.21 -3.04
N ALA A 115 -2.91 18.57 -2.26
CA ALA A 115 -3.83 17.57 -1.71
C ALA A 115 -4.77 17.05 -2.80
N GLU A 116 -4.93 15.74 -2.88
CA GLU A 116 -5.84 15.05 -3.82
C GLU A 116 -7.10 14.55 -3.10
N GLY A 117 -6.94 13.91 -1.95
CA GLY A 117 -8.03 13.31 -1.21
C GLY A 117 -7.53 12.67 0.08
N MET A 118 -8.43 11.96 0.75
CA MET A 118 -8.09 11.24 1.98
C MET A 118 -8.05 9.73 1.72
N SER A 119 -7.30 9.02 2.54
CA SER A 119 -7.37 7.57 2.67
C SER A 119 -7.45 7.21 4.14
N THR A 120 -8.11 6.10 4.45
CA THR A 120 -8.31 5.61 5.82
C THR A 120 -7.71 4.23 5.96
N VAL A 121 -6.94 4.01 7.01
CA VAL A 121 -6.52 2.68 7.45
C VAL A 121 -7.64 2.08 8.28
N PHE A 122 -8.21 0.99 7.84
CA PHE A 122 -9.16 0.17 8.59
C PHE A 122 -8.46 -1.08 9.12
N ARG A 123 -8.83 -1.50 10.33
CA ARG A 123 -8.29 -2.72 10.96
C ARG A 123 -9.42 -3.60 11.47
N LEU A 124 -9.30 -4.88 11.20
CA LEU A 124 -10.02 -5.95 11.86
C LEU A 124 -9.08 -6.59 12.88
N ASP A 125 -9.42 -6.45 14.15
CA ASP A 125 -8.62 -7.04 15.23
C ASP A 125 -8.76 -8.57 15.25
N ALA A 126 -7.70 -9.26 15.67
CA ALA A 126 -7.57 -10.71 15.62
C ALA A 126 -8.72 -11.46 16.31
N ASP A 127 -9.21 -10.94 17.44
CA ASP A 127 -10.32 -11.53 18.23
C ASP A 127 -11.69 -11.36 17.54
N MET A 128 -11.84 -10.34 16.71
CA MET A 128 -13.07 -10.06 15.95
C MET A 128 -13.19 -10.90 14.67
N LYS A 129 -12.10 -11.45 14.18
CA LYS A 129 -12.05 -12.21 12.91
C LYS A 129 -12.94 -13.44 12.90
N SER A 130 -13.16 -14.09 14.04
CA SER A 130 -14.03 -15.26 14.18
C SER A 130 -15.52 -14.95 14.14
N PHE A 131 -15.90 -13.67 14.25
CA PHE A 131 -17.29 -13.21 14.29
C PHE A 131 -17.82 -12.74 12.94
N GLN A 132 -17.16 -13.07 11.85
CA GLN A 132 -17.54 -12.62 10.50
C GLN A 132 -18.92 -13.18 10.10
N PRO A 133 -19.99 -12.34 10.04
CA PRO A 133 -21.36 -12.82 9.78
C PRO A 133 -21.64 -13.07 8.30
N PHE A 134 -20.66 -12.91 7.42
CA PHE A 134 -20.88 -12.93 5.97
C PHE A 134 -20.89 -14.36 5.43
N VAL A 135 -21.98 -14.73 4.78
CA VAL A 135 -22.06 -15.95 3.94
C VAL A 135 -21.76 -15.50 2.51
N ILE A 136 -20.66 -16.01 1.93
CA ILE A 136 -20.47 -15.89 0.47
C ILE A 136 -21.67 -16.59 -0.17
N ASP A 137 -22.34 -15.91 -1.09
CA ASP A 137 -23.24 -16.58 -2.00
C ASP A 137 -22.45 -17.71 -2.69
N SER A 138 -22.93 -18.95 -2.56
CA SER A 138 -22.24 -20.13 -3.11
C SER A 138 -22.07 -20.07 -4.63
N ASP A 139 -22.79 -19.18 -5.30
CA ASP A 139 -22.69 -18.92 -6.73
C ASP A 139 -21.67 -17.82 -7.09
N ALA A 140 -20.93 -17.31 -6.07
CA ALA A 140 -19.88 -16.35 -6.30
C ALA A 140 -18.72 -17.03 -7.05
N ASN A 141 -18.45 -16.60 -8.28
CA ASN A 141 -17.28 -17.01 -9.08
C ASN A 141 -15.98 -16.38 -8.53
N ILE A 142 -15.69 -16.61 -7.26
CA ILE A 142 -14.45 -16.22 -6.61
C ILE A 142 -13.52 -17.43 -6.63
N VAL A 143 -12.39 -17.29 -7.30
CA VAL A 143 -11.43 -18.37 -7.46
C VAL A 143 -10.01 -17.89 -7.13
N SER A 144 -9.08 -18.83 -6.90
CA SER A 144 -7.65 -18.49 -6.75
C SER A 144 -7.18 -17.63 -7.93
N ALA A 145 -6.26 -16.73 -7.67
CA ALA A 145 -5.61 -15.89 -8.69
C ALA A 145 -4.67 -16.71 -9.62
N GLU A 146 -4.44 -17.99 -9.30
CA GLU A 146 -3.59 -18.87 -10.10
C GLU A 146 -4.15 -19.01 -11.53
N GLY A 147 -3.29 -18.74 -12.52
CA GLY A 147 -3.67 -18.77 -13.95
C GLY A 147 -4.26 -17.48 -14.50
N TYR A 148 -4.50 -16.45 -13.68
CA TYR A 148 -5.09 -15.17 -14.08
C TYR A 148 -4.10 -13.99 -14.01
N TRP A 149 -2.80 -14.29 -13.98
CA TRP A 149 -1.77 -13.27 -13.78
C TRP A 149 -1.83 -12.14 -14.80
N ASP A 150 -1.93 -12.44 -16.09
CA ASP A 150 -1.94 -11.46 -17.16
C ASP A 150 -3.19 -10.54 -17.08
N ASP A 151 -4.34 -11.12 -16.71
CA ASP A 151 -5.60 -10.37 -16.52
C ASP A 151 -5.49 -9.43 -15.32
N ILE A 152 -4.90 -9.88 -14.21
CA ILE A 152 -4.66 -9.09 -13.01
C ILE A 152 -3.76 -7.90 -13.34
N VAL A 153 -2.61 -8.15 -13.98
CA VAL A 153 -1.67 -7.08 -14.36
C VAL A 153 -2.32 -6.09 -15.32
N ALA A 154 -3.07 -6.57 -16.30
CA ALA A 154 -3.78 -5.71 -17.25
C ALA A 154 -4.85 -4.84 -16.55
N MET A 155 -5.61 -5.42 -15.62
CA MET A 155 -6.60 -4.71 -14.82
C MET A 155 -5.95 -3.67 -13.91
N ASP A 156 -4.94 -4.08 -13.15
CA ASP A 156 -4.20 -3.18 -12.26
C ASP A 156 -3.63 -1.97 -13.00
N LYS A 157 -2.97 -2.22 -14.13
CA LYS A 157 -2.39 -1.16 -14.95
C LYS A 157 -3.44 -0.16 -15.46
N ARG A 158 -4.64 -0.63 -15.81
CA ARG A 158 -5.75 0.27 -16.22
C ARG A 158 -6.24 1.11 -15.04
N GLN A 159 -6.44 0.49 -13.87
CA GLN A 159 -7.11 1.12 -12.72
C GLN A 159 -6.15 1.97 -11.88
N PHE A 160 -4.92 1.52 -11.70
CA PHE A 160 -3.87 2.26 -11.01
C PHE A 160 -3.25 3.35 -11.90
N GLY A 161 -3.30 3.16 -13.22
CA GLY A 161 -2.78 4.11 -14.22
C GLY A 161 -1.29 3.96 -14.54
N ALA A 162 -0.60 2.98 -13.97
CA ALA A 162 0.82 2.71 -14.21
C ALA A 162 1.14 1.22 -14.04
N ASP A 163 2.31 0.80 -14.50
CA ASP A 163 2.76 -0.58 -14.42
C ASP A 163 3.50 -0.84 -13.11
N ARG A 164 2.86 -1.52 -12.18
CA ARG A 164 3.46 -1.99 -10.93
C ARG A 164 3.53 -3.52 -10.82
N SER A 165 3.61 -4.20 -11.97
CA SER A 165 3.63 -5.67 -12.04
C SER A 165 4.74 -6.33 -11.21
N LYS A 166 5.91 -5.68 -11.08
CA LYS A 166 6.98 -6.16 -10.18
C LYS A 166 6.52 -6.23 -8.72
N LEU A 167 5.81 -5.21 -8.23
CA LEU A 167 5.29 -5.18 -6.86
C LEU A 167 4.20 -6.24 -6.67
N LEU A 168 3.26 -6.34 -7.62
CA LEU A 168 2.20 -7.34 -7.58
C LEU A 168 2.77 -8.76 -7.56
N LYS A 169 3.84 -9.00 -8.32
CA LYS A 169 4.51 -10.30 -8.34
C LYS A 169 5.07 -10.68 -6.97
N GLU A 170 5.71 -9.74 -6.26
CA GLU A 170 6.21 -9.98 -4.91
C GLU A 170 5.08 -10.34 -3.94
N PHE A 171 3.91 -9.70 -4.04
CA PHE A 171 2.76 -10.05 -3.20
C PHE A 171 2.21 -11.43 -3.54
N ASN A 172 2.02 -11.70 -4.83
CA ASN A 172 1.49 -12.98 -5.29
C ASN A 172 2.43 -14.16 -5.00
N ASP A 173 3.74 -13.97 -5.17
CA ASP A 173 4.73 -15.03 -4.89
C ASP A 173 4.86 -15.31 -3.39
N TYR A 174 4.63 -14.29 -2.55
CA TYR A 174 4.78 -14.41 -1.09
C TYR A 174 3.54 -15.02 -0.42
N LEU A 175 2.32 -14.58 -0.80
CA LEU A 175 1.05 -15.05 -0.23
C LEU A 175 0.05 -15.44 -1.33
N PRO A 176 0.38 -16.42 -2.19
CA PRO A 176 -0.49 -16.81 -3.28
C PRO A 176 -1.87 -17.31 -2.82
N GLN A 177 -1.94 -17.91 -1.62
CA GLN A 177 -3.18 -18.39 -1.02
C GLN A 177 -4.16 -17.27 -0.62
N CYS A 178 -3.68 -16.02 -0.49
CA CYS A 178 -4.50 -14.85 -0.16
C CYS A 178 -4.88 -14.03 -1.41
N SER A 179 -4.52 -14.50 -2.60
CA SER A 179 -4.78 -13.84 -3.88
C SER A 179 -5.96 -14.49 -4.60
N PHE A 180 -6.99 -13.70 -4.92
CA PHE A 180 -8.22 -14.18 -5.55
C PHE A 180 -8.67 -13.27 -6.68
N VAL A 181 -9.43 -13.85 -7.62
CA VAL A 181 -10.15 -13.11 -8.68
C VAL A 181 -11.65 -13.37 -8.60
N ALA A 182 -12.42 -12.37 -8.98
CA ALA A 182 -13.85 -12.47 -9.22
C ALA A 182 -14.10 -12.58 -10.73
N LEU A 183 -14.76 -13.65 -11.17
CA LEU A 183 -15.08 -13.88 -12.58
C LEU A 183 -16.48 -13.39 -12.91
N GLY A 184 -16.65 -12.79 -14.09
CA GLY A 184 -17.92 -12.49 -14.68
C GLY A 184 -18.62 -13.76 -15.23
N GLU A 185 -19.86 -13.62 -15.65
CA GLU A 185 -20.64 -14.71 -16.27
C GLU A 185 -19.98 -15.23 -17.58
N ASP A 186 -19.19 -14.39 -18.22
CA ASP A 186 -18.41 -14.69 -19.42
C ASP A 186 -17.02 -15.30 -19.13
N GLY A 187 -16.70 -15.52 -17.85
CA GLY A 187 -15.40 -16.02 -17.38
C GLY A 187 -14.29 -14.98 -17.35
N SER A 188 -14.55 -13.73 -17.70
CA SER A 188 -13.55 -12.64 -17.62
C SER A 188 -13.32 -12.20 -16.18
N VAL A 189 -12.10 -11.76 -15.84
CA VAL A 189 -11.78 -11.17 -14.53
C VAL A 189 -12.47 -9.82 -14.40
N LYS A 190 -13.28 -9.66 -13.34
CA LYS A 190 -14.02 -8.43 -12.98
C LYS A 190 -13.51 -7.77 -11.73
N GLY A 191 -12.64 -8.41 -10.99
CA GLY A 191 -11.97 -7.88 -9.82
C GLY A 191 -10.91 -8.82 -9.32
N PHE A 192 -10.00 -8.29 -8.54
CA PHE A 192 -8.99 -9.08 -7.85
C PHE A 192 -8.66 -8.48 -6.48
N ILE A 193 -8.10 -9.30 -5.63
CA ILE A 193 -7.59 -8.94 -4.32
C ILE A 193 -6.28 -9.69 -4.06
N MET A 194 -5.36 -9.04 -3.38
CA MET A 194 -4.14 -9.63 -2.85
C MET A 194 -3.98 -9.24 -1.38
N ALA A 195 -3.05 -9.88 -0.71
CA ALA A 195 -2.64 -9.49 0.64
C ALA A 195 -1.13 -9.60 0.78
N LYS A 196 -0.60 -8.89 1.75
CA LYS A 196 0.76 -9.05 2.26
C LYS A 196 0.70 -9.14 3.78
N GLY A 197 1.71 -9.66 4.42
CA GLY A 197 1.79 -9.71 5.87
C GLY A 197 2.58 -10.90 6.37
N GLU A 198 2.89 -10.85 7.64
CA GLU A 198 3.73 -11.82 8.34
C GLU A 198 3.30 -11.86 9.81
N ASP A 199 3.58 -12.96 10.48
CA ASP A 199 3.29 -13.16 11.89
C ASP A 199 1.81 -12.91 12.23
N ASP A 200 1.51 -11.87 12.98
CA ASP A 200 0.17 -11.51 13.47
C ASP A 200 -0.44 -10.28 12.76
N TRP A 201 0.19 -9.81 11.67
CA TRP A 201 -0.21 -8.60 10.96
C TRP A 201 -0.29 -8.77 9.46
N TYR A 202 -1.46 -8.55 8.89
CA TYR A 202 -1.71 -8.65 7.45
C TYR A 202 -2.37 -7.39 6.92
N GLU A 203 -2.04 -7.02 5.69
CA GLU A 203 -2.66 -5.91 4.97
C GLU A 203 -3.26 -6.43 3.67
N ILE A 204 -4.54 -6.12 3.46
CA ILE A 204 -5.26 -6.42 2.23
C ILE A 204 -5.07 -5.29 1.24
N GLY A 205 -4.65 -5.65 0.04
CA GLY A 205 -4.45 -4.75 -1.09
C GLY A 205 -3.28 -5.19 -1.98
N PRO A 206 -3.35 -4.82 -3.27
CA PRO A 206 -4.45 -4.09 -3.90
C PRO A 206 -5.73 -4.92 -3.98
N TRP A 207 -6.85 -4.25 -3.82
CA TRP A 207 -8.18 -4.79 -4.07
C TRP A 207 -8.89 -3.87 -5.06
N ILE A 208 -9.11 -4.38 -6.27
CA ILE A 208 -9.65 -3.64 -7.40
C ILE A 208 -10.87 -4.36 -7.94
N VAL A 209 -11.92 -3.60 -8.27
CA VAL A 209 -13.19 -4.16 -8.72
C VAL A 209 -13.78 -3.30 -9.83
N GLU A 210 -13.95 -3.86 -11.02
CA GLU A 210 -14.63 -3.18 -12.13
C GLU A 210 -16.12 -2.98 -11.88
N PRO A 211 -16.74 -1.94 -12.49
CA PRO A 211 -18.18 -1.74 -12.42
C PRO A 211 -18.95 -2.98 -12.89
N GLY A 212 -20.00 -3.34 -12.16
CA GLY A 212 -20.84 -4.50 -12.48
C GLY A 212 -20.36 -5.85 -11.94
N CYS A 213 -19.23 -5.91 -11.22
CA CYS A 213 -18.86 -7.10 -10.47
C CYS A 213 -19.87 -7.35 -9.34
N LYS A 214 -20.70 -8.40 -9.49
CA LYS A 214 -21.81 -8.67 -8.57
C LYS A 214 -21.33 -9.15 -7.20
N ASN A 215 -20.25 -9.91 -7.16
CA ASN A 215 -19.77 -10.61 -5.94
C ASN A 215 -18.45 -10.02 -5.40
N TRP A 216 -18.25 -8.73 -5.57
CA TRP A 216 -17.01 -8.03 -5.19
C TRP A 216 -16.68 -8.17 -3.68
N GLN A 217 -17.70 -8.30 -2.80
CA GLN A 217 -17.50 -8.51 -1.36
C GLN A 217 -16.88 -9.87 -1.05
N GLY A 218 -17.17 -10.88 -1.88
CA GLY A 218 -16.61 -12.23 -1.74
C GLY A 218 -15.08 -12.26 -1.88
N LEU A 219 -14.49 -11.33 -2.62
CA LEU A 219 -13.03 -11.18 -2.69
C LEU A 219 -12.43 -10.90 -1.32
N LEU A 220 -12.97 -9.91 -0.60
CA LEU A 220 -12.51 -9.58 0.75
C LEU A 220 -12.65 -10.78 1.68
N GLN A 221 -13.80 -11.43 1.66
CA GLN A 221 -14.06 -12.57 2.52
C GLN A 221 -13.10 -13.73 2.23
N ALA A 222 -12.88 -14.07 0.95
CA ALA A 222 -11.96 -15.15 0.56
C ALA A 222 -10.52 -14.86 1.06
N SER A 223 -10.05 -13.62 0.85
CA SER A 223 -8.71 -13.22 1.28
C SER A 223 -8.57 -13.24 2.81
N VAL A 224 -9.53 -12.69 3.56
CA VAL A 224 -9.51 -12.69 5.03
C VAL A 224 -9.56 -14.12 5.60
N GLN A 225 -10.33 -15.02 5.00
CA GLN A 225 -10.40 -16.42 5.42
C GLN A 225 -9.11 -17.19 5.16
N ALA A 226 -8.35 -16.81 4.13
CA ALA A 226 -7.06 -17.43 3.81
C ALA A 226 -5.91 -16.96 4.73
N ILE A 227 -6.07 -15.81 5.39
CA ILE A 227 -5.12 -15.30 6.39
C ILE A 227 -5.25 -16.16 7.67
N PRO A 228 -4.12 -16.53 8.33
CA PRO A 228 -4.16 -17.34 9.56
C PRO A 228 -5.10 -16.74 10.63
N PRO A 229 -5.72 -17.55 11.48
CA PRO A 229 -6.50 -17.05 12.61
C PRO A 229 -5.60 -16.27 13.59
N ASN A 230 -6.22 -15.42 14.39
CA ASN A 230 -5.54 -14.60 15.41
C ASN A 230 -4.53 -13.56 14.84
N CYS A 231 -4.73 -13.15 13.60
CA CYS A 231 -3.96 -12.05 12.99
C CYS A 231 -4.82 -10.82 12.80
N ASN A 232 -4.25 -9.65 13.01
CA ASN A 232 -4.86 -8.38 12.63
C ASN A 232 -4.85 -8.23 11.10
N VAL A 233 -5.91 -7.65 10.56
CA VAL A 233 -6.03 -7.45 9.11
C VAL A 233 -6.35 -6.00 8.82
N GLU A 234 -5.47 -5.32 8.10
CA GLU A 234 -5.66 -3.94 7.67
C GLU A 234 -6.07 -3.81 6.22
N ALA A 235 -6.71 -2.69 5.91
CA ALA A 235 -7.00 -2.25 4.54
C ALA A 235 -6.81 -0.74 4.44
N PHE A 236 -6.06 -0.27 3.46
CA PHE A 236 -5.84 1.14 3.18
C PHE A 236 -6.77 1.61 2.07
N VAL A 237 -7.88 2.26 2.46
CA VAL A 237 -9.03 2.57 1.61
C VAL A 237 -9.02 4.03 1.16
N PRO A 238 -9.00 4.33 -0.15
CA PRO A 238 -9.16 5.70 -0.66
C PRO A 238 -10.58 6.22 -0.43
N ALA A 239 -10.72 7.48 -0.05
CA ALA A 239 -12.01 8.14 0.17
C ALA A 239 -12.33 9.12 -0.99
N PRO A 240 -13.64 9.32 -1.32
CA PRO A 240 -14.80 8.67 -0.72
C PRO A 240 -15.09 7.29 -1.33
N ASN A 241 -15.20 6.27 -0.50
CA ASN A 241 -15.59 4.92 -0.95
C ASN A 241 -16.63 4.31 0.01
N PHE A 242 -17.83 4.89 0.01
CA PHE A 242 -18.89 4.54 0.96
C PHE A 242 -19.28 3.06 0.93
N ARG A 243 -19.27 2.41 -0.25
CA ARG A 243 -19.62 0.99 -0.36
C ARG A 243 -18.60 0.10 0.36
N VAL A 244 -17.30 0.41 0.23
CA VAL A 244 -16.22 -0.35 0.87
C VAL A 244 -16.23 -0.09 2.37
N THR A 245 -16.32 1.17 2.79
CA THR A 245 -16.32 1.52 4.22
C THR A 245 -17.54 0.90 4.94
N SER A 246 -18.72 0.92 4.34
CA SER A 246 -19.90 0.26 4.92
C SER A 246 -19.76 -1.26 5.01
N LEU A 247 -19.09 -1.90 4.03
CA LEU A 247 -18.79 -3.32 4.11
C LEU A 247 -17.81 -3.61 5.26
N LEU A 248 -16.71 -2.86 5.34
CA LEU A 248 -15.71 -3.02 6.39
C LEU A 248 -16.31 -2.84 7.78
N ASP A 249 -17.13 -1.79 7.99
CA ASP A 249 -17.85 -1.58 9.24
C ASP A 249 -18.75 -2.78 9.60
N SER A 250 -19.49 -3.31 8.61
CA SER A 250 -20.36 -4.49 8.83
C SER A 250 -19.59 -5.76 9.18
N MET A 251 -18.30 -5.83 8.79
CA MET A 251 -17.40 -6.92 9.10
C MET A 251 -16.58 -6.71 10.39
N GLY A 252 -16.82 -5.60 11.11
CA GLY A 252 -16.16 -5.31 12.38
C GLY A 252 -14.82 -4.59 12.26
N TYR A 253 -14.47 -4.10 11.07
CA TYR A 253 -13.29 -3.24 10.92
C TYR A 253 -13.51 -1.88 11.57
N ASN A 254 -12.47 -1.35 12.19
CA ASN A 254 -12.45 -0.04 12.79
C ASN A 254 -11.44 0.89 12.09
N ALA A 255 -11.82 2.16 11.90
CA ALA A 255 -10.90 3.17 11.39
C ALA A 255 -9.81 3.46 12.43
N GLN A 256 -8.54 3.31 12.03
CA GLN A 256 -7.37 3.52 12.89
C GLN A 256 -6.73 4.88 12.67
N SER A 257 -6.50 5.23 11.42
CA SER A 257 -5.82 6.47 11.07
C SER A 257 -6.26 7.00 9.71
N TYR A 258 -6.00 8.30 9.51
CA TYR A 258 -6.31 9.01 8.27
C TYR A 258 -5.03 9.55 7.66
N CYS A 259 -4.91 9.42 6.35
CA CYS A 259 -3.80 9.98 5.58
C CYS A 259 -4.34 10.93 4.50
N MET A 260 -3.60 12.00 4.23
CA MET A 260 -3.83 12.85 3.07
C MET A 260 -3.08 12.28 1.89
N SER A 261 -3.80 11.90 0.84
CA SER A 261 -3.21 11.60 -0.46
C SER A 261 -2.81 12.91 -1.12
N MET A 262 -1.56 13.00 -1.54
CA MET A 262 -1.00 14.21 -2.13
C MET A 262 -0.19 13.87 -3.39
N TYR A 263 -0.12 14.80 -4.31
CA TYR A 263 0.65 14.66 -5.55
C TYR A 263 1.50 15.90 -5.86
N TYR A 264 2.56 15.68 -6.61
CA TYR A 264 3.42 16.70 -7.20
C TYR A 264 3.46 16.47 -8.71
N GLY A 265 3.30 17.53 -9.51
CA GLY A 265 3.26 17.44 -10.97
C GLY A 265 1.83 17.36 -11.52
N GLU A 266 1.60 16.44 -12.47
CA GLU A 266 0.27 16.26 -13.08
C GLU A 266 -0.69 15.61 -12.07
N ASP A 267 -1.94 16.10 -12.03
CA ASP A 267 -3.03 15.41 -11.35
C ASP A 267 -3.33 14.09 -12.10
N TRP A 268 -3.37 13.01 -11.35
CA TRP A 268 -3.59 11.66 -11.90
C TRP A 268 -4.61 10.93 -11.00
N PRO A 269 -5.88 11.31 -11.08
CA PRO A 269 -6.91 10.71 -10.25
C PRO A 269 -7.00 9.19 -10.53
N ASP A 270 -7.20 8.40 -9.49
CA ASP A 270 -7.58 7.01 -9.70
C ASP A 270 -9.04 6.91 -10.21
N GLU A 271 -9.36 5.83 -10.93
CA GLU A 271 -10.65 5.67 -11.57
C GLU A 271 -11.80 5.30 -10.63
N GLY A 272 -11.59 5.36 -9.31
CA GLY A 272 -12.62 5.08 -8.30
C GLY A 272 -12.99 3.60 -8.14
N ASN A 273 -12.26 2.71 -8.80
CA ASN A 273 -12.45 1.25 -8.73
C ASN A 273 -11.50 0.55 -7.75
N ILE A 274 -10.61 1.32 -7.12
CA ILE A 274 -9.70 0.83 -6.08
C ILE A 274 -10.46 0.77 -4.76
N CYS A 275 -10.70 -0.45 -4.28
CA CYS A 275 -11.33 -0.70 -2.98
C CYS A 275 -10.33 -0.58 -1.83
N ALA A 276 -9.12 -1.12 -2.01
CA ALA A 276 -8.00 -0.91 -1.12
C ALA A 276 -6.69 -0.83 -1.93
N ARG A 277 -5.76 0.00 -1.47
CA ARG A 277 -4.44 0.18 -2.08
C ARG A 277 -3.50 -0.95 -1.66
N GLY A 278 -2.39 -1.12 -2.37
CA GLY A 278 -1.33 -2.07 -2.02
C GLY A 278 -0.44 -1.64 -0.85
N GLY A 279 -0.87 -0.64 -0.09
CA GLY A 279 -0.19 -0.04 1.05
C GLY A 279 -0.08 1.47 0.95
N GLY A 280 0.07 2.13 2.09
CA GLY A 280 0.22 3.58 2.16
C GLY A 280 1.54 4.10 1.58
N ASP A 281 2.52 3.23 1.39
CA ASP A 281 3.86 3.55 0.91
C ASP A 281 4.10 3.16 -0.56
N LYS A 282 3.20 2.38 -1.16
CA LYS A 282 3.40 1.74 -2.48
C LYS A 282 2.31 2.08 -3.50
N GLY A 283 1.17 2.62 -3.04
CA GLY A 283 0.00 2.98 -3.86
C GLY A 283 -1.04 1.90 -4.06
#